data_ebfd583f526a32b0120f9242ed3ccc75
#
_entry.id   ebfd583f526a32b0120f9242ed3ccc75
#
_cell.length_a   1.000
_cell.length_b   1.000
_cell.length_c   1.000
_cell.angle_alpha   90.00
_cell.angle_beta   90.00
_cell.angle_gamma   90.00
#
_symmetry.space_group_name_H-M   'P 1'
#
loop_
_entity.id
_entity.type
_entity.pdbx_description
1 polymer ?
#
loop_
_entity_poly.entity_id
_entity_poly.type
_entity_poly.pdbx_seq_one_letter_code
_entity_poly.pdbx_strand_id
1 'polypeptide(L)'
;MWSKAAPAVLVLLGSCRAQPSEPHFPSAHRDVAPIVGGVFSTEDARDRMGEAEQVMQLAGVKPGMSVADVGAGEGYYTVRLARVVGAKGRVLAEDIVPEVRDSLSERVQRENLDNVAVKLGAADNPMLPAQSFDRVFLVHMYHEVQSPYAFLWHLREGLKPDGLVAVVDSDRPVQRHGIPARQLKCEFAALGMDPVKFSMLTGGDAYYMAFRLARPRPAPDTIQACGA
;
A
#
# COMPACT_ATOMS: atom_id res chain seq x y z
N MET A 1 -8.18 28.63 74.14
CA MET A 1 -8.87 28.91 72.89
C MET A 1 -8.20 28.10 71.78
N TRP A 2 -8.83 26.96 71.41
CA TRP A 2 -8.31 26.08 70.39
C TRP A 2 -9.17 26.22 69.12
N SER A 3 -8.56 26.78 68.08
CA SER A 3 -9.20 26.93 66.77
C SER A 3 -9.14 25.59 66.02
N LYS A 4 -10.30 25.02 65.67
CA LYS A 4 -10.43 23.84 64.81
C LYS A 4 -10.40 24.28 63.35
N ALA A 5 -9.35 23.94 62.63
CA ALA A 5 -9.31 24.07 61.17
C ALA A 5 -10.02 22.87 60.54
N ALA A 6 -11.00 23.11 59.69
CA ALA A 6 -11.68 22.09 58.89
C ALA A 6 -10.88 21.78 57.63
N PRO A 7 -10.78 20.50 57.21
CA PRO A 7 -10.09 20.15 55.97
C PRO A 7 -10.96 20.51 54.77
N ALA A 8 -10.38 21.22 53.80
CA ALA A 8 -10.98 21.45 52.49
C ALA A 8 -10.88 20.18 51.63
N VAL A 9 -11.99 19.59 51.24
CA VAL A 9 -12.06 18.47 50.33
C VAL A 9 -11.97 19.01 48.91
N LEU A 10 -10.84 18.75 48.24
CA LEU A 10 -10.63 19.09 46.83
C LEU A 10 -11.30 17.98 45.96
N VAL A 11 -12.46 18.29 45.37
CA VAL A 11 -13.12 17.39 44.42
C VAL A 11 -12.43 17.55 43.05
N LEU A 12 -11.61 16.58 42.68
CA LEU A 12 -11.07 16.46 41.32
C LEU A 12 -12.18 15.98 40.38
N LEU A 13 -12.76 16.90 39.62
CA LEU A 13 -13.62 16.56 38.49
C LEU A 13 -12.76 15.97 37.38
N GLY A 14 -12.73 14.65 37.32
CA GLY A 14 -12.12 13.89 36.19
C GLY A 14 -12.92 14.14 34.92
N SER A 15 -12.35 14.94 34.01
CA SER A 15 -12.88 15.07 32.64
C SER A 15 -12.70 13.71 31.92
N CYS A 16 -13.77 12.94 31.78
CA CYS A 16 -13.82 11.82 30.83
C CYS A 16 -13.65 12.42 29.43
N ARG A 17 -12.42 12.42 28.90
CA ARG A 17 -12.20 12.58 27.45
C ARG A 17 -12.76 11.32 26.78
N ALA A 18 -13.83 11.48 25.99
CA ALA A 18 -14.27 10.44 25.09
C ALA A 18 -13.07 10.05 24.19
N GLN A 19 -12.73 8.77 24.17
CA GLN A 19 -11.76 8.27 23.18
C GLN A 19 -12.33 8.53 21.79
N PRO A 20 -11.53 9.05 20.84
CA PRO A 20 -11.99 9.15 19.46
C PRO A 20 -12.44 7.77 19.00
N SER A 21 -13.65 7.68 18.46
CA SER A 21 -14.12 6.45 17.82
C SER A 21 -13.17 6.10 16.67
N GLU A 22 -12.84 4.82 16.53
CA GLU A 22 -12.07 4.36 15.37
C GLU A 22 -12.79 4.77 14.08
N PRO A 23 -12.03 5.19 13.05
CA PRO A 23 -12.63 5.61 11.79
C PRO A 23 -13.38 4.44 11.15
N HIS A 24 -14.62 4.68 10.76
CA HIS A 24 -15.44 3.68 10.09
C HIS A 24 -15.28 3.81 8.57
N PHE A 25 -14.91 2.71 7.92
CA PHE A 25 -14.78 2.63 6.46
C PHE A 25 -15.86 1.72 5.88
N PRO A 26 -16.34 1.97 4.67
CA PRO A 26 -17.28 1.07 4.01
C PRO A 26 -16.59 -0.27 3.66
N SER A 27 -17.38 -1.35 3.63
CA SER A 27 -16.90 -2.64 3.15
C SER A 27 -16.68 -2.63 1.64
N ALA A 28 -15.82 -3.51 1.15
CA ALA A 28 -15.73 -3.78 -0.28
C ALA A 28 -17.06 -4.39 -0.78
N HIS A 29 -17.60 -3.85 -1.87
CA HIS A 29 -18.77 -4.44 -2.56
C HIS A 29 -18.30 -5.33 -3.73
N ARG A 30 -17.28 -6.11 -3.49
CA ARG A 30 -16.74 -7.12 -4.41
C ARG A 30 -16.21 -8.31 -3.61
N ASP A 31 -16.09 -9.43 -4.28
CA ASP A 31 -15.34 -10.55 -3.72
C ASP A 31 -13.87 -10.15 -3.51
N VAL A 32 -13.20 -10.85 -2.61
CA VAL A 32 -11.79 -10.68 -2.30
C VAL A 32 -11.11 -12.02 -2.46
N ALA A 33 -10.00 -12.06 -3.18
CA ALA A 33 -9.22 -13.28 -3.31
C ALA A 33 -8.57 -13.64 -1.97
N PRO A 34 -8.40 -14.93 -1.66
CA PRO A 34 -7.60 -15.33 -0.52
C PRO A 34 -6.15 -14.90 -0.72
N ILE A 35 -5.48 -14.52 0.38
CA ILE A 35 -4.05 -14.20 0.35
C ILE A 35 -3.29 -15.46 -0.04
N VAL A 36 -2.58 -15.41 -1.14
CA VAL A 36 -1.69 -16.46 -1.58
C VAL A 36 -0.28 -16.10 -1.11
N GLY A 37 0.08 -16.56 0.08
CA GLY A 37 1.42 -16.38 0.66
C GLY A 37 2.48 -17.17 -0.11
N GLY A 38 2.54 -17.02 -1.42
CA GLY A 38 3.45 -17.76 -2.28
C GLY A 38 3.67 -17.06 -3.62
N VAL A 39 4.49 -17.66 -4.43
CA VAL A 39 4.94 -17.12 -5.72
C VAL A 39 3.77 -17.04 -6.70
N PHE A 40 3.39 -15.84 -7.09
CA PHE A 40 2.41 -15.62 -8.18
C PHE A 40 2.87 -16.30 -9.49
N SER A 41 4.17 -16.23 -9.76
CA SER A 41 4.84 -16.84 -10.91
C SER A 41 6.34 -16.91 -10.62
N THR A 42 7.08 -17.80 -11.27
CA THR A 42 8.54 -17.84 -11.11
C THR A 42 9.17 -16.52 -11.61
N GLU A 43 10.22 -16.06 -10.94
CA GLU A 43 10.95 -14.86 -11.36
C GLU A 43 11.42 -14.96 -12.81
N ASP A 44 11.94 -16.13 -13.21
CA ASP A 44 12.38 -16.40 -14.60
C ASP A 44 11.24 -16.22 -15.62
N ALA A 45 10.01 -16.60 -15.27
CA ALA A 45 8.87 -16.42 -16.16
C ALA A 45 8.52 -14.93 -16.31
N ARG A 46 8.55 -14.19 -15.22
CA ARG A 46 8.30 -12.74 -15.20
C ARG A 46 9.41 -11.97 -15.92
N ASP A 47 10.65 -12.37 -15.73
CA ASP A 47 11.81 -11.77 -16.42
C ASP A 47 11.77 -12.02 -17.93
N ARG A 48 11.38 -13.23 -18.39
CA ARG A 48 11.19 -13.50 -19.83
C ARG A 48 10.12 -12.60 -20.47
N MET A 49 9.12 -12.18 -19.71
CA MET A 49 8.11 -11.23 -20.18
C MET A 49 8.55 -9.76 -20.03
N GLY A 50 9.67 -9.49 -19.36
CA GLY A 50 10.15 -8.13 -19.08
C GLY A 50 9.22 -7.32 -18.19
N GLU A 51 8.42 -7.99 -17.34
CA GLU A 51 7.34 -7.36 -16.56
C GLU A 51 7.86 -6.20 -15.70
N ALA A 52 8.86 -6.46 -14.84
CA ALA A 52 9.34 -5.46 -13.91
C ALA A 52 10.00 -4.27 -14.62
N GLU A 53 10.77 -4.53 -15.68
CA GLU A 53 11.39 -3.47 -16.49
C GLU A 53 10.33 -2.58 -17.13
N GLN A 54 9.34 -3.17 -17.78
CA GLN A 54 8.23 -2.44 -18.42
C GLN A 54 7.47 -1.62 -17.40
N VAL A 55 7.14 -2.18 -16.22
CA VAL A 55 6.39 -1.49 -15.17
C VAL A 55 7.21 -0.35 -14.57
N MET A 56 8.49 -0.55 -14.24
CA MET A 56 9.34 0.51 -13.71
C MET A 56 9.53 1.65 -14.70
N GLN A 57 9.63 1.35 -16.00
CA GLN A 57 9.67 2.36 -17.08
C GLN A 57 8.35 3.13 -17.16
N LEU A 58 7.20 2.42 -17.12
CA LEU A 58 5.87 3.05 -17.12
C LEU A 58 5.64 3.94 -15.89
N ALA A 59 6.14 3.53 -14.73
CA ALA A 59 6.09 4.29 -13.48
C ALA A 59 7.11 5.44 -13.42
N GLY A 60 8.04 5.48 -14.37
CA GLY A 60 9.08 6.51 -14.43
C GLY A 60 10.03 6.46 -13.23
N VAL A 61 10.42 5.26 -12.78
CA VAL A 61 11.38 5.10 -11.68
C VAL A 61 12.74 5.61 -12.11
N LYS A 62 13.39 6.38 -11.23
CA LYS A 62 14.68 7.03 -11.51
C LYS A 62 15.64 6.84 -10.33
N PRO A 63 16.96 6.90 -10.57
CA PRO A 63 17.95 6.93 -9.50
C PRO A 63 17.65 8.04 -8.48
N GLY A 64 17.82 7.73 -7.19
CA GLY A 64 17.60 8.65 -6.08
C GLY A 64 16.14 8.70 -5.57
N MET A 65 15.19 8.08 -6.23
CA MET A 65 13.79 8.02 -5.74
C MET A 65 13.66 7.21 -4.46
N SER A 66 12.67 7.59 -3.65
CA SER A 66 12.16 6.77 -2.54
C SER A 66 10.92 6.04 -3.02
N VAL A 67 10.91 4.71 -2.95
CA VAL A 67 9.81 3.88 -3.43
C VAL A 67 9.35 2.91 -2.35
N ALA A 68 8.06 2.54 -2.36
CA ALA A 68 7.53 1.48 -1.54
C ALA A 68 7.05 0.32 -2.44
N ASP A 69 7.34 -0.91 -2.03
CA ASP A 69 6.86 -2.16 -2.60
C ASP A 69 5.95 -2.79 -1.54
N VAL A 70 4.64 -2.69 -1.72
CA VAL A 70 3.62 -3.11 -0.75
C VAL A 70 3.00 -4.42 -1.20
N GLY A 71 2.97 -5.41 -0.28
CA GLY A 71 2.72 -6.80 -0.65
C GLY A 71 3.90 -7.35 -1.44
N ALA A 72 5.11 -7.11 -0.95
CA ALA A 72 6.35 -7.36 -1.68
C ALA A 72 6.63 -8.85 -1.93
N GLY A 73 5.98 -9.75 -1.19
CA GLY A 73 6.20 -11.19 -1.31
C GLY A 73 7.67 -11.56 -1.12
N GLU A 74 8.19 -12.40 -1.97
CA GLU A 74 9.60 -12.82 -1.97
C GLU A 74 10.57 -11.75 -2.51
N GLY A 75 10.08 -10.55 -2.86
CA GLY A 75 10.92 -9.40 -3.23
C GLY A 75 11.31 -9.31 -4.70
N TYR A 76 10.52 -9.88 -5.60
CA TYR A 76 10.78 -9.77 -7.03
C TYR A 76 10.94 -8.33 -7.51
N TYR A 77 10.01 -7.44 -7.14
CA TYR A 77 10.12 -6.00 -7.43
C TYR A 77 11.12 -5.30 -6.52
N THR A 78 11.15 -5.63 -5.24
CA THR A 78 12.06 -5.02 -4.25
C THR A 78 13.50 -4.99 -4.73
N VAL A 79 14.04 -6.15 -5.18
CA VAL A 79 15.43 -6.27 -5.64
C VAL A 79 15.67 -5.42 -6.90
N ARG A 80 14.75 -5.42 -7.84
CA ARG A 80 14.86 -4.66 -9.09
C ARG A 80 14.73 -3.16 -8.86
N LEU A 81 13.80 -2.74 -8.02
CA LEU A 81 13.64 -1.35 -7.59
C LEU A 81 14.91 -0.84 -6.89
N ALA A 82 15.48 -1.64 -5.97
CA ALA A 82 16.71 -1.28 -5.25
C ALA A 82 17.87 -0.96 -6.20
N ARG A 83 18.02 -1.76 -7.26
CA ARG A 83 19.06 -1.56 -8.27
C ARG A 83 18.82 -0.30 -9.10
N VAL A 84 17.56 -0.03 -9.49
CA VAL A 84 17.20 1.13 -10.33
C VAL A 84 17.31 2.44 -9.55
N VAL A 85 16.81 2.49 -8.31
CA VAL A 85 16.92 3.71 -7.50
C VAL A 85 18.35 3.97 -7.01
N GLY A 86 19.17 2.91 -6.92
CA GLY A 86 20.58 2.98 -6.57
C GLY A 86 20.88 3.48 -5.16
N ALA A 87 22.14 3.69 -4.83
CA ALA A 87 22.61 3.98 -3.48
C ALA A 87 22.04 5.29 -2.86
N LYS A 88 21.62 6.24 -3.70
CA LYS A 88 20.99 7.49 -3.23
C LYS A 88 19.48 7.38 -3.06
N GLY A 89 18.86 6.34 -3.62
CA GLY A 89 17.44 6.03 -3.46
C GLY A 89 17.16 5.15 -2.24
N ARG A 90 15.90 4.88 -1.99
CA ARG A 90 15.46 4.01 -0.88
C ARG A 90 14.28 3.17 -1.35
N VAL A 91 14.23 1.93 -0.88
CA VAL A 91 13.10 1.02 -1.05
C VAL A 91 12.58 0.64 0.33
N LEU A 92 11.28 0.80 0.57
CA LEU A 92 10.59 0.17 1.67
C LEU A 92 9.81 -1.01 1.10
N ALA A 93 10.17 -2.22 1.48
CA ALA A 93 9.41 -3.43 1.16
C ALA A 93 8.53 -3.81 2.34
N GLU A 94 7.27 -4.04 2.09
CA GLU A 94 6.28 -4.35 3.13
C GLU A 94 5.48 -5.59 2.74
N ASP A 95 5.27 -6.47 3.72
CA ASP A 95 4.33 -7.59 3.59
C ASP A 95 3.59 -7.79 4.91
N ILE A 96 2.36 -8.31 4.84
CA ILE A 96 1.54 -8.56 6.05
C ILE A 96 1.76 -9.95 6.64
N VAL A 97 2.39 -10.86 5.91
CA VAL A 97 2.68 -12.23 6.35
C VAL A 97 4.06 -12.26 7.00
N PRO A 98 4.17 -12.54 8.32
CA PRO A 98 5.45 -12.47 9.04
C PRO A 98 6.54 -13.35 8.42
N GLU A 99 6.21 -14.57 8.02
CA GLU A 99 7.16 -15.53 7.44
C GLU A 99 7.69 -15.06 6.08
N VAL A 100 6.83 -14.43 5.28
CA VAL A 100 7.21 -13.84 3.98
C VAL A 100 8.13 -12.64 4.21
N ARG A 101 7.77 -11.74 5.15
CA ARG A 101 8.58 -10.60 5.53
C ARG A 101 9.98 -11.03 6.03
N ASP A 102 10.06 -12.10 6.83
CA ASP A 102 11.33 -12.61 7.36
C ASP A 102 12.21 -13.17 6.22
N SER A 103 11.63 -13.99 5.34
CA SER A 103 12.32 -14.50 4.15
C SER A 103 12.83 -13.39 3.24
N LEU A 104 12.02 -12.32 3.06
CA LEU A 104 12.43 -11.15 2.31
C LEU A 104 13.60 -10.40 2.99
N SER A 105 13.57 -10.27 4.31
CA SER A 105 14.67 -9.67 5.07
C SER A 105 15.98 -10.44 4.90
N GLU A 106 15.92 -11.77 4.94
CA GLU A 106 17.09 -12.63 4.68
C GLU A 106 17.59 -12.47 3.24
N ARG A 107 16.68 -12.37 2.27
CA ARG A 107 17.05 -12.11 0.88
C ARG A 107 17.77 -10.77 0.71
N VAL A 108 17.25 -9.71 1.30
CA VAL A 108 17.84 -8.36 1.26
C VAL A 108 19.27 -8.38 1.84
N GLN A 109 19.48 -9.07 2.96
CA GLN A 109 20.81 -9.22 3.56
C GLN A 109 21.75 -10.04 2.67
N ARG A 110 21.29 -11.17 2.15
CA ARG A 110 22.07 -12.05 1.28
C ARG A 110 22.49 -11.38 -0.03
N GLU A 111 21.65 -10.51 -0.58
CA GLU A 111 21.93 -9.75 -1.81
C GLU A 111 22.63 -8.42 -1.55
N ASN A 112 22.95 -8.07 -0.29
CA ASN A 112 23.63 -6.82 0.14
C ASN A 112 22.91 -5.57 -0.38
N LEU A 113 21.60 -5.49 -0.18
CA LEU A 113 20.77 -4.36 -0.63
C LEU A 113 20.67 -3.30 0.48
N ASP A 114 21.73 -2.52 0.69
CA ASP A 114 21.84 -1.52 1.78
C ASP A 114 20.82 -0.38 1.70
N ASN A 115 20.17 -0.20 0.56
CA ASN A 115 19.13 0.81 0.32
C ASN A 115 17.71 0.29 0.49
N VAL A 116 17.53 -0.93 1.01
CA VAL A 116 16.23 -1.57 1.26
C VAL A 116 15.98 -1.70 2.75
N ALA A 117 14.79 -1.27 3.18
CA ALA A 117 14.23 -1.59 4.49
C ALA A 117 13.04 -2.53 4.33
N VAL A 118 12.93 -3.55 5.18
CA VAL A 118 11.82 -4.50 5.16
C VAL A 118 10.96 -4.29 6.42
N LYS A 119 9.64 -4.35 6.26
CA LYS A 119 8.68 -4.05 7.32
C LYS A 119 7.49 -4.99 7.28
N LEU A 120 6.92 -5.28 8.46
CA LEU A 120 5.60 -5.88 8.58
C LEU A 120 4.54 -4.78 8.51
N GLY A 121 3.54 -4.95 7.64
CA GLY A 121 2.37 -4.10 7.54
C GLY A 121 1.14 -4.68 8.25
N ALA A 122 -0.01 -4.06 8.00
CA ALA A 122 -1.31 -4.56 8.42
C ALA A 122 -2.27 -4.60 7.22
N ALA A 123 -3.28 -5.47 7.29
CA ALA A 123 -4.16 -5.76 6.16
C ALA A 123 -4.94 -4.55 5.62
N ASP A 124 -5.21 -3.58 6.48
CA ASP A 124 -5.94 -2.35 6.15
C ASP A 124 -5.05 -1.09 6.20
N ASN A 125 -3.76 -1.25 6.54
CA ASN A 125 -2.83 -0.15 6.68
C ASN A 125 -1.39 -0.61 6.39
N PRO A 126 -0.80 -0.23 5.25
CA PRO A 126 0.60 -0.54 4.94
C PRO A 126 1.58 0.23 5.83
N MET A 127 1.08 1.11 6.73
CA MET A 127 1.85 1.85 7.73
C MET A 127 3.02 2.63 7.11
N LEU A 128 2.84 3.20 5.93
CA LEU A 128 3.87 3.96 5.24
C LEU A 128 4.17 5.27 5.97
N PRO A 129 5.45 5.68 6.12
CA PRO A 129 5.81 7.00 6.59
C PRO A 129 5.17 8.09 5.72
N ALA A 130 4.60 9.11 6.36
CA ALA A 130 3.89 10.18 5.64
C ALA A 130 4.80 10.93 4.65
N GLN A 131 4.26 11.24 3.48
CA GLN A 131 4.89 12.05 2.43
C GLN A 131 6.34 11.63 2.08
N SER A 132 6.58 10.32 2.06
CA SER A 132 7.94 9.77 1.92
C SER A 132 8.24 9.22 0.53
N PHE A 133 7.22 8.82 -0.24
CA PHE A 133 7.45 8.05 -1.45
C PHE A 133 7.10 8.79 -2.73
N ASP A 134 8.02 8.68 -3.71
CA ASP A 134 7.82 9.12 -5.08
C ASP A 134 6.94 8.11 -5.85
N ARG A 135 7.05 6.82 -5.49
CA ARG A 135 6.26 5.72 -6.06
C ARG A 135 5.88 4.72 -4.98
N VAL A 136 4.65 4.24 -5.03
CA VAL A 136 4.17 3.09 -4.25
C VAL A 136 3.70 2.03 -5.23
N PHE A 137 4.25 0.83 -5.13
CA PHE A 137 3.91 -0.30 -5.99
C PHE A 137 2.95 -1.24 -5.28
N LEU A 138 1.90 -1.66 -5.98
CA LEU A 138 0.96 -2.71 -5.61
C LEU A 138 0.94 -3.70 -6.77
N VAL A 139 1.64 -4.81 -6.64
CA VAL A 139 1.85 -5.72 -7.76
C VAL A 139 1.25 -7.08 -7.49
N HIS A 140 0.21 -7.43 -8.23
CA HIS A 140 -0.51 -8.70 -8.11
C HIS A 140 -1.01 -9.03 -6.70
N MET A 141 -1.38 -7.99 -5.92
CA MET A 141 -1.83 -8.15 -4.53
C MET A 141 -3.14 -7.39 -4.22
N TYR A 142 -3.47 -6.33 -5.00
CA TYR A 142 -4.59 -5.47 -4.61
C TYR A 142 -5.95 -6.20 -4.62
N HIS A 143 -6.12 -7.21 -5.44
CA HIS A 143 -7.31 -8.07 -5.46
C HIS A 143 -7.50 -8.90 -4.18
N GLU A 144 -6.47 -9.00 -3.31
CA GLU A 144 -6.50 -9.67 -2.01
C GLU A 144 -6.85 -8.72 -0.85
N VAL A 145 -6.92 -7.40 -1.10
CA VAL A 145 -7.19 -6.41 -0.05
C VAL A 145 -8.66 -6.45 0.37
N GLN A 146 -8.90 -6.86 1.63
CA GLN A 146 -10.25 -7.02 2.20
C GLN A 146 -10.92 -5.69 2.51
N SER A 147 -10.17 -4.70 2.98
CA SER A 147 -10.65 -3.38 3.36
C SER A 147 -10.05 -2.29 2.45
N PRO A 148 -10.41 -2.25 1.13
CA PRO A 148 -9.73 -1.41 0.16
C PRO A 148 -9.80 0.09 0.50
N TYR A 149 -10.90 0.55 1.09
CA TYR A 149 -11.07 1.96 1.42
C TYR A 149 -10.19 2.39 2.60
N ALA A 150 -10.10 1.56 3.66
CA ALA A 150 -9.18 1.78 4.77
C ALA A 150 -7.71 1.71 4.29
N PHE A 151 -7.38 0.67 3.54
CA PHE A 151 -6.05 0.47 2.99
C PHE A 151 -5.59 1.65 2.13
N LEU A 152 -6.38 2.08 1.15
CA LEU A 152 -6.05 3.21 0.29
C LEU A 152 -6.04 4.55 1.06
N TRP A 153 -6.90 4.69 2.07
CA TRP A 153 -6.96 5.88 2.91
C TRP A 153 -5.66 6.08 3.69
N HIS A 154 -5.07 5.01 4.20
CA HIS A 154 -3.77 5.02 4.87
C HIS A 154 -2.61 5.09 3.89
N LEU A 155 -2.66 4.31 2.80
CA LEU A 155 -1.60 4.26 1.79
C LEU A 155 -1.28 5.64 1.22
N ARG A 156 -2.31 6.41 0.89
CA ARG A 156 -2.11 7.73 0.27
C ARG A 156 -1.36 8.73 1.13
N GLU A 157 -1.33 8.56 2.46
CA GLU A 157 -0.52 9.39 3.35
C GLU A 157 0.98 9.26 3.06
N GLY A 158 1.41 8.09 2.63
CA GLY A 158 2.81 7.83 2.28
C GLY A 158 3.29 8.53 1.02
N LEU A 159 2.38 8.98 0.15
CA LEU A 159 2.74 9.63 -1.09
C LEU A 159 3.23 11.08 -0.89
N LYS A 160 4.32 11.43 -1.55
CA LYS A 160 4.68 12.83 -1.78
C LYS A 160 3.60 13.52 -2.65
N PRO A 161 3.53 14.86 -2.69
CA PRO A 161 2.54 15.60 -3.50
C PRO A 161 2.48 15.15 -4.96
N ASP A 162 3.64 14.89 -5.59
CA ASP A 162 3.75 14.40 -6.96
C ASP A 162 3.97 12.88 -7.06
N GLY A 163 3.74 12.18 -5.95
CA GLY A 163 3.88 10.72 -5.87
C GLY A 163 2.80 9.99 -6.67
N LEU A 164 3.13 8.78 -7.13
CA LEU A 164 2.20 7.91 -7.85
C LEU A 164 2.07 6.57 -7.14
N VAL A 165 0.84 6.02 -7.13
CA VAL A 165 0.62 4.60 -6.90
C VAL A 165 0.65 3.89 -8.25
N ALA A 166 1.51 2.90 -8.38
CA ALA A 166 1.67 2.04 -9.54
C ALA A 166 1.06 0.67 -9.24
N VAL A 167 -0.07 0.37 -9.84
CA VAL A 167 -0.77 -0.90 -9.67
C VAL A 167 -0.54 -1.77 -10.89
N VAL A 168 -0.17 -3.02 -10.64
CA VAL A 168 -0.17 -4.10 -11.63
C VAL A 168 -1.14 -5.17 -11.17
N ASP A 169 -2.10 -5.50 -12.01
CA ASP A 169 -3.05 -6.58 -11.73
C ASP A 169 -3.57 -7.19 -13.03
N SER A 170 -4.37 -8.25 -12.95
CA SER A 170 -4.96 -8.88 -14.14
C SER A 170 -6.42 -8.44 -14.31
N ASP A 171 -6.81 -8.12 -15.56
CA ASP A 171 -8.19 -7.72 -15.89
C ASP A 171 -9.10 -8.96 -16.00
N ARG A 172 -9.38 -9.55 -14.84
CA ARG A 172 -10.17 -10.77 -14.70
C ARG A 172 -10.90 -10.80 -13.36
N PRO A 173 -11.88 -11.69 -13.18
CA PRO A 173 -12.61 -11.81 -11.92
C PRO A 173 -11.68 -12.14 -10.74
N VAL A 174 -12.01 -11.61 -9.57
CA VAL A 174 -11.25 -11.79 -8.32
C VAL A 174 -11.05 -13.27 -7.98
N GLN A 175 -12.02 -14.14 -8.26
CA GLN A 175 -11.93 -15.59 -8.06
C GLN A 175 -10.81 -16.26 -8.89
N ARG A 176 -10.23 -15.54 -9.85
CA ARG A 176 -9.09 -15.95 -10.66
C ARG A 176 -7.86 -15.09 -10.39
N HIS A 177 -7.78 -14.52 -9.18
CA HIS A 177 -6.69 -13.62 -8.76
C HIS A 177 -6.44 -12.47 -9.73
N GLY A 178 -7.42 -11.56 -9.79
CA GLY A 178 -7.35 -10.33 -10.57
C GLY A 178 -8.43 -9.35 -10.12
N ILE A 179 -8.40 -8.16 -10.63
CA ILE A 179 -9.44 -7.15 -10.42
C ILE A 179 -9.71 -6.42 -11.74
N PRO A 180 -10.98 -6.30 -12.15
CA PRO A 180 -11.32 -5.52 -13.34
C PRO A 180 -10.82 -4.07 -13.21
N ALA A 181 -10.18 -3.57 -14.27
CA ALA A 181 -9.59 -2.22 -14.28
C ALA A 181 -10.60 -1.12 -13.92
N ARG A 182 -11.89 -1.29 -14.28
CA ARG A 182 -12.95 -0.35 -13.92
C ARG A 182 -13.20 -0.31 -12.40
N GLN A 183 -13.15 -1.48 -11.73
CA GLN A 183 -13.37 -1.59 -10.29
C GLN A 183 -12.21 -0.93 -9.52
N LEU A 184 -10.97 -1.24 -9.90
CA LEU A 184 -9.78 -0.60 -9.38
C LEU A 184 -9.87 0.93 -9.48
N LYS A 185 -10.23 1.44 -10.66
CA LYS A 185 -10.39 2.87 -10.92
C LYS A 185 -11.43 3.52 -10.01
N CYS A 186 -12.57 2.86 -9.78
CA CYS A 186 -13.61 3.36 -8.91
C CYS A 186 -13.12 3.46 -7.45
N GLU A 187 -12.51 2.41 -6.91
CA GLU A 187 -12.04 2.37 -5.53
C GLU A 187 -10.98 3.46 -5.27
N PHE A 188 -10.03 3.67 -6.18
CA PHE A 188 -9.05 4.76 -6.08
C PHE A 188 -9.71 6.15 -6.17
N ALA A 189 -10.67 6.32 -7.07
CA ALA A 189 -11.39 7.59 -7.21
C ALA A 189 -12.19 7.96 -5.96
N ALA A 190 -12.76 6.97 -5.26
CA ALA A 190 -13.45 7.17 -3.97
C ALA A 190 -12.54 7.76 -2.89
N LEU A 191 -11.23 7.51 -3.00
CA LEU A 191 -10.21 8.06 -2.11
C LEU A 191 -9.53 9.34 -2.66
N GLY A 192 -10.09 9.96 -3.71
CA GLY A 192 -9.56 11.18 -4.29
C GLY A 192 -8.26 10.99 -5.08
N MET A 193 -8.05 9.79 -5.61
CA MET A 193 -6.91 9.47 -6.48
C MET A 193 -7.41 9.22 -7.91
N ASP A 194 -6.88 9.97 -8.88
CA ASP A 194 -7.29 9.85 -10.27
C ASP A 194 -6.25 9.06 -11.09
N PRO A 195 -6.71 8.22 -12.05
CA PRO A 195 -5.81 7.52 -12.94
C PRO A 195 -5.12 8.48 -13.88
N VAL A 196 -3.81 8.32 -14.06
CA VAL A 196 -2.99 9.16 -14.96
C VAL A 196 -2.35 8.36 -16.09
N LYS A 197 -2.31 7.04 -15.98
CA LYS A 197 -1.77 6.16 -17.02
C LYS A 197 -2.41 4.78 -16.93
N PHE A 198 -2.68 4.19 -18.08
CA PHE A 198 -3.13 2.81 -18.22
C PHE A 198 -2.36 2.15 -19.37
N SER A 199 -1.95 0.90 -19.21
CA SER A 199 -1.31 0.11 -20.26
C SER A 199 -1.54 -1.37 -20.01
N MET A 200 -1.88 -2.12 -21.05
CA MET A 200 -1.75 -3.58 -21.00
C MET A 200 -0.28 -3.94 -21.03
N LEU A 201 0.11 -4.91 -20.22
CA LEU A 201 1.48 -5.41 -20.20
C LEU A 201 1.66 -6.50 -21.27
N THR A 202 2.89 -6.64 -21.74
CA THR A 202 3.22 -7.63 -22.75
C THR A 202 3.16 -9.04 -22.15
N GLY A 203 2.60 -9.99 -22.88
CA GLY A 203 2.67 -11.42 -22.55
C GLY A 203 1.54 -11.98 -21.70
N GLY A 204 0.43 -11.23 -21.45
CA GLY A 204 -0.69 -11.75 -20.67
C GLY A 204 -1.90 -10.82 -20.59
N ASP A 205 -2.74 -11.06 -19.60
CA ASP A 205 -3.92 -10.27 -19.26
C ASP A 205 -3.66 -9.23 -18.15
N ALA A 206 -2.38 -9.05 -17.76
CA ALA A 206 -2.00 -8.07 -16.77
C ALA A 206 -2.01 -6.65 -17.35
N TYR A 207 -2.42 -5.71 -16.52
CA TYR A 207 -2.38 -4.28 -16.83
C TYR A 207 -1.57 -3.52 -15.78
N TYR A 208 -1.07 -2.38 -16.21
CA TYR A 208 -0.50 -1.34 -15.37
C TYR A 208 -1.48 -0.18 -15.27
N MET A 209 -1.72 0.34 -14.07
CA MET A 209 -2.45 1.59 -13.86
C MET A 209 -1.75 2.45 -12.82
N ALA A 210 -1.53 3.72 -13.15
CA ALA A 210 -0.95 4.68 -12.21
C ALA A 210 -2.01 5.68 -11.75
N PHE A 211 -1.94 6.02 -10.46
CA PHE A 211 -2.84 6.98 -9.81
C PHE A 211 -2.04 8.08 -9.13
N ARG A 212 -2.59 9.29 -9.13
CA ARG A 212 -2.06 10.43 -8.38
C ARG A 212 -3.08 10.98 -7.39
N LEU A 213 -2.62 11.70 -6.40
CA LEU A 213 -3.48 12.51 -5.54
C LEU A 213 -4.11 13.63 -6.37
N ALA A 214 -5.43 13.67 -6.44
CA ALA A 214 -6.18 14.64 -7.26
C ALA A 214 -7.11 15.52 -6.43
N ARG A 215 -7.59 15.02 -5.29
CA ARG A 215 -8.48 15.72 -4.36
C ARG A 215 -8.01 15.51 -2.92
N PRO A 216 -8.44 16.36 -1.96
CA PRO A 216 -8.20 16.14 -0.54
C PRO A 216 -8.65 14.74 -0.10
N ARG A 217 -8.01 14.20 0.93
CA ARG A 217 -8.41 12.92 1.51
C ARG A 217 -9.82 13.06 2.10
N PRO A 218 -10.80 12.22 1.71
CA PRO A 218 -12.14 12.26 2.28
C PRO A 218 -12.12 11.85 3.76
N ALA A 219 -13.09 12.35 4.54
CA ALA A 219 -13.33 11.79 5.86
C ALA A 219 -13.84 10.33 5.71
N PRO A 220 -13.44 9.41 6.57
CA PRO A 220 -13.75 7.97 6.42
C PRO A 220 -15.25 7.70 6.25
N ASP A 221 -16.09 8.35 7.02
CA ASP A 221 -17.55 8.23 7.02
C ASP A 221 -18.24 8.82 5.78
N THR A 222 -17.51 9.59 4.97
CA THR A 222 -18.02 10.16 3.71
C THR A 222 -17.68 9.33 2.47
N ILE A 223 -16.86 8.29 2.63
CA ILE A 223 -16.44 7.43 1.53
C ILE A 223 -17.63 6.57 1.09
N GLN A 224 -17.93 6.61 -0.20
CA GLN A 224 -18.95 5.74 -0.79
C GLN A 224 -18.30 4.56 -1.48
N ALA A 225 -18.75 3.36 -1.12
CA ALA A 225 -18.29 2.15 -1.77
C ALA A 225 -18.71 2.11 -3.23
N CYS A 226 -17.84 1.57 -4.09
CA CYS A 226 -18.16 1.31 -5.47
C CYS A 226 -19.22 0.21 -5.57
N GLY A 227 -20.23 0.41 -6.39
CA GLY A 227 -21.18 -0.65 -6.74
C GLY A 227 -20.48 -1.79 -7.50
N ALA A 228 -20.94 -3.01 -7.28
CA ALA A 228 -20.48 -4.18 -8.02
C ALA A 228 -20.85 -4.10 -9.51
#